data_f370cd67877ef12d0422a427accfd2a6
#
_entry.id   f370cd67877ef12d0422a427accfd2a6
#
_cell.length_a   1.000
_cell.length_b   1.000
_cell.length_c   1.000
_cell.angle_alpha   90.00
_cell.angle_beta   90.00
_cell.angle_gamma   90.00
#
_symmetry.space_group_name_H-M   'P 1'
#
loop_
_entity.id
_entity.type
_entity.pdbx_description
1 polymer ?
#
loop_
_entity_poly.entity_id
_entity_poly.type
_entity_poly.pdbx_seq_one_letter_code
_entity_poly.pdbx_strand_id
1 'polypeptide(L)'
;MSVSTKDFRSPGEALKCLLKEKDWTQDDLSYILSISLKHTNEIIKDKKPISLDIAKSLAEVFELTALQWIELGAKFQLENNTGNNDKVRLKADVYKYMPINELIKKRWIKEGEDLDKELRRFWNISKGKELDLSFLETDRTRLEYRTSSAFENTFNQNNALIWHQMALNFSKTIKAKPFQKKALAELMTDVHSYTNKEGGIKNFLNELVQVGVKFVFLSHLSKTYLDGAAFLSAEGPVVALTGRYDRVDNFWFTLAHELSHITLHLTKDEREAIFIDDTTKKSTSAKELEANENAEKVLLQPDILEHFENDTNYITEEKVIEFSDEKDIHPSIVVGLLAHNELVSYSTLHRFKESVRDQIPERYKADPWNLF
;
A
#
# COMPACT_ATOMS: atom_id res chain seq x y z
N MET A 1 43.17 37.09 28.11
CA MET A 1 42.84 36.60 26.74
C MET A 1 41.53 35.88 26.81
N SER A 2 40.57 36.23 26.01
CA SER A 2 39.27 35.52 26.04
C SER A 2 39.48 34.07 25.50
N VAL A 3 39.21 33.09 26.33
CA VAL A 3 39.29 31.65 25.98
C VAL A 3 38.20 31.35 24.97
N SER A 4 38.56 30.83 23.80
CA SER A 4 37.62 30.43 22.75
C SER A 4 37.41 28.92 22.75
N THR A 5 36.19 28.46 22.51
CA THR A 5 35.88 27.01 22.30
C THR A 5 36.66 26.39 21.14
N LYS A 6 37.23 27.21 20.23
CA LYS A 6 38.04 26.73 19.10
C LYS A 6 39.39 26.16 19.53
N ASP A 7 39.79 26.42 20.78
CA ASP A 7 41.07 25.98 21.31
C ASP A 7 41.04 24.58 21.93
N PHE A 8 39.85 23.99 22.13
CA PHE A 8 39.68 22.70 22.79
C PHE A 8 38.97 21.67 21.94
N ARG A 9 39.42 20.41 22.02
CA ARG A 9 38.79 19.27 21.31
C ARG A 9 37.68 18.63 22.10
N SER A 10 37.71 18.75 23.43
CA SER A 10 36.69 18.14 24.32
C SER A 10 36.49 18.98 25.57
N PRO A 11 35.35 18.82 26.26
CA PRO A 11 35.11 19.41 27.58
C PRO A 11 36.16 19.01 28.63
N GLY A 12 36.57 17.73 28.59
CA GLY A 12 37.62 17.25 29.52
C GLY A 12 38.97 17.87 29.28
N GLU A 13 39.35 18.15 28.02
CA GLU A 13 40.56 18.89 27.70
C GLU A 13 40.48 20.34 28.18
N ALA A 14 39.35 21.02 27.94
CA ALA A 14 39.11 22.37 28.42
C ALA A 14 39.20 22.47 29.94
N LEU A 15 38.56 21.55 30.66
CA LEU A 15 38.62 21.50 32.13
C LEU A 15 40.04 21.29 32.64
N LYS A 16 40.80 20.38 32.04
CA LYS A 16 42.23 20.17 32.46
C LYS A 16 43.08 21.42 32.29
N CYS A 17 42.88 22.14 31.18
CA CYS A 17 43.60 23.36 30.90
C CYS A 17 43.24 24.48 31.91
N LEU A 18 41.92 24.70 32.10
CA LEU A 18 41.41 25.76 32.98
C LEU A 18 41.72 25.52 34.46
N LEU A 19 41.70 24.24 34.89
CA LEU A 19 42.11 23.85 36.26
C LEU A 19 43.60 24.15 36.48
N LYS A 20 44.41 23.83 35.47
CA LYS A 20 45.86 24.10 35.57
C LYS A 20 46.15 25.62 35.60
N GLU A 21 45.41 26.42 34.85
CA GLU A 21 45.54 27.88 34.86
C GLU A 21 45.21 28.49 36.25
N LYS A 22 44.23 27.91 36.95
CA LYS A 22 43.78 28.34 38.28
C LYS A 22 44.54 27.68 39.45
N ASP A 23 45.47 26.76 39.14
CA ASP A 23 46.14 25.92 40.13
C ASP A 23 45.18 25.11 41.01
N TRP A 24 44.09 24.63 40.41
CA TRP A 24 43.04 23.84 41.10
C TRP A 24 43.16 22.35 40.79
N THR A 25 42.82 21.54 41.80
CA THR A 25 42.69 20.11 41.64
C THR A 25 41.31 19.69 41.19
N GLN A 26 41.15 18.43 40.80
CA GLN A 26 39.80 17.86 40.51
C GLN A 26 38.92 17.78 41.79
N ASP A 27 39.55 17.73 42.93
CA ASP A 27 38.86 17.70 44.23
C ASP A 27 38.28 19.09 44.53
N ASP A 28 39.05 20.16 44.26
CA ASP A 28 38.56 21.55 44.37
C ASP A 28 37.39 21.80 43.43
N LEU A 29 37.45 21.35 42.19
CA LEU A 29 36.35 21.48 41.26
C LEU A 29 35.09 20.69 41.73
N SER A 30 35.28 19.50 42.27
CA SER A 30 34.15 18.69 42.80
C SER A 30 33.46 19.41 43.94
N TYR A 31 34.22 20.02 44.85
CA TYR A 31 33.70 20.82 45.95
C TYR A 31 32.94 22.07 45.45
N ILE A 32 33.53 22.83 44.52
CA ILE A 32 32.96 24.05 43.95
C ILE A 32 31.63 23.73 43.25
N LEU A 33 31.59 22.67 42.45
CA LEU A 33 30.39 22.27 41.72
C LEU A 33 29.36 21.48 42.56
N SER A 34 29.71 21.16 43.81
CA SER A 34 28.89 20.34 44.69
C SER A 34 28.50 18.98 44.07
N ILE A 35 29.43 18.35 43.38
CA ILE A 35 29.28 17.01 42.78
C ILE A 35 30.34 16.04 43.31
N SER A 36 30.15 14.75 43.10
CA SER A 36 31.12 13.76 43.55
C SER A 36 32.42 13.84 42.74
N LEU A 37 33.58 13.58 43.39
CA LEU A 37 34.88 13.49 42.72
C LEU A 37 34.86 12.46 41.57
N LYS A 38 34.12 11.36 41.73
CA LYS A 38 33.89 10.38 40.67
C LYS A 38 33.25 11.02 39.43
N HIS A 39 32.20 11.80 39.65
CA HIS A 39 31.50 12.50 38.55
C HIS A 39 32.40 13.51 37.86
N THR A 40 33.12 14.33 38.63
CA THR A 40 34.13 15.27 38.08
C THR A 40 35.18 14.54 37.24
N ASN A 41 35.72 13.42 37.73
CA ASN A 41 36.70 12.61 36.99
C ASN A 41 36.12 12.02 35.70
N GLU A 42 34.86 11.58 35.72
CA GLU A 42 34.18 11.08 34.53
C GLU A 42 34.00 12.17 33.45
N ILE A 43 33.68 13.42 33.84
CA ILE A 43 33.58 14.55 32.90
C ILE A 43 34.97 14.92 32.35
N ILE A 44 35.97 15.03 33.23
CA ILE A 44 37.35 15.37 32.82
C ILE A 44 37.98 14.31 31.90
N LYS A 45 37.51 13.08 31.98
CA LYS A 45 37.90 11.98 31.08
C LYS A 45 36.99 11.81 29.88
N ASP A 46 36.05 12.74 29.65
CA ASP A 46 35.06 12.71 28.60
C ASP A 46 34.19 11.42 28.57
N LYS A 47 34.12 10.70 29.71
CA LYS A 47 33.30 9.50 29.86
C LYS A 47 31.84 9.82 30.15
N LYS A 48 31.57 11.03 30.61
CA LYS A 48 30.21 11.50 30.89
C LYS A 48 29.98 12.86 30.24
N PRO A 49 28.84 13.04 29.55
CA PRO A 49 28.51 14.31 28.94
C PRO A 49 28.25 15.40 30.00
N ILE A 50 28.52 16.64 29.65
CA ILE A 50 28.15 17.81 30.46
C ILE A 50 26.64 18.01 30.35
N SER A 51 25.93 17.95 31.48
CA SER A 51 24.52 18.31 31.59
C SER A 51 24.34 19.82 31.56
N LEU A 52 23.12 20.28 31.28
CA LEU A 52 22.80 21.72 31.29
C LEU A 52 23.11 22.36 32.66
N ASP A 53 22.85 21.66 33.77
CA ASP A 53 23.10 22.19 35.11
C ASP A 53 24.61 22.33 35.38
N ILE A 54 25.39 21.31 35.01
CA ILE A 54 26.85 21.38 35.12
C ILE A 54 27.42 22.47 34.21
N ALA A 55 26.89 22.63 32.98
CA ALA A 55 27.33 23.70 32.08
C ALA A 55 27.07 25.10 32.67
N LYS A 56 25.94 25.31 33.31
CA LYS A 56 25.61 26.55 34.02
C LYS A 56 26.59 26.79 35.19
N SER A 57 26.83 25.77 36.02
CA SER A 57 27.76 25.87 37.13
C SER A 57 29.19 26.14 36.67
N LEU A 58 29.63 25.51 35.59
CA LEU A 58 30.96 25.76 34.99
C LEU A 58 31.09 27.19 34.44
N ALA A 59 30.03 27.75 33.91
CA ALA A 59 30.00 29.10 33.39
C ALA A 59 30.14 30.18 34.49
N GLU A 60 29.73 29.89 35.73
CA GLU A 60 29.96 30.76 36.87
C GLU A 60 31.41 30.73 37.38
N VAL A 61 32.17 29.66 37.02
CA VAL A 61 33.52 29.42 37.53
C VAL A 61 34.59 29.76 36.50
N PHE A 62 34.29 29.56 35.22
CA PHE A 62 35.22 29.73 34.11
C PHE A 62 34.69 30.75 33.09
N GLU A 63 35.57 31.29 32.24
CA GLU A 63 35.18 32.32 31.25
C GLU A 63 34.31 31.82 30.09
N LEU A 64 34.12 30.48 29.94
CA LEU A 64 33.25 29.90 28.93
C LEU A 64 31.80 29.97 29.37
N THR A 65 30.91 30.40 28.48
CA THR A 65 29.45 30.42 28.73
C THR A 65 28.88 28.99 28.81
N ALA A 66 27.73 28.83 29.43
CA ALA A 66 27.04 27.55 29.52
C ALA A 66 26.76 26.98 28.11
N LEU A 67 26.41 27.82 27.15
CA LEU A 67 26.21 27.42 25.76
C LEU A 67 27.47 26.83 25.14
N GLN A 68 28.61 27.52 25.34
CA GLN A 68 29.90 27.06 24.83
C GLN A 68 30.33 25.71 25.42
N TRP A 69 30.04 25.46 26.70
CA TRP A 69 30.25 24.13 27.32
C TRP A 69 29.42 23.04 26.68
N ILE A 70 28.14 23.32 26.41
CA ILE A 70 27.22 22.38 25.76
C ILE A 70 27.63 22.13 24.31
N GLU A 71 27.98 23.19 23.55
CA GLU A 71 28.45 23.07 22.16
C GLU A 71 29.73 22.22 22.04
N LEU A 72 30.69 22.47 22.92
CA LEU A 72 31.93 21.68 22.97
C LEU A 72 31.66 20.21 23.27
N GLY A 73 30.80 19.94 24.24
CA GLY A 73 30.36 18.58 24.58
C GLY A 73 29.61 17.87 23.46
N ALA A 74 28.68 18.58 22.82
CA ALA A 74 27.89 18.05 21.71
C ALA A 74 28.79 17.73 20.49
N LYS A 75 29.70 18.66 20.13
CA LYS A 75 30.66 18.48 19.05
C LYS A 75 31.55 17.25 19.30
N PHE A 76 32.11 17.13 20.49
CA PHE A 76 32.97 16.01 20.85
C PHE A 76 32.19 14.67 20.77
N GLN A 77 30.93 14.64 21.22
CA GLN A 77 30.13 13.43 21.14
C GLN A 77 29.74 13.07 19.70
N LEU A 78 29.40 14.04 18.85
CA LEU A 78 29.09 13.81 17.45
C LEU A 78 30.28 13.26 16.66
N GLU A 79 31.50 13.75 16.97
CA GLU A 79 32.73 13.26 16.33
C GLU A 79 33.15 11.86 16.78
N ASN A 80 32.88 11.50 18.05
CA ASN A 80 33.33 10.23 18.65
C ASN A 80 32.25 9.15 18.73
N ASN A 81 30.96 9.52 18.69
CA ASN A 81 29.84 8.59 18.61
C ASN A 81 29.34 8.53 17.16
N THR A 82 29.99 7.76 16.33
CA THR A 82 29.44 7.34 15.02
C THR A 82 28.35 6.32 15.27
N GLY A 83 27.29 6.74 15.92
CA GLY A 83 26.07 5.93 16.03
C GLY A 83 25.61 5.60 14.62
N ASN A 84 25.48 4.32 14.30
CA ASN A 84 24.98 3.88 13.02
C ASN A 84 23.50 4.27 12.91
N ASN A 85 23.24 5.46 12.35
CA ASN A 85 21.89 5.96 12.06
C ASN A 85 21.32 5.39 10.76
N ASP A 86 21.99 4.41 10.12
CA ASP A 86 21.56 3.82 8.85
C ASP A 86 20.14 3.24 8.95
N LYS A 87 19.80 2.64 10.09
CA LYS A 87 18.43 2.13 10.32
C LYS A 87 17.38 3.25 10.37
N VAL A 88 17.72 4.40 10.96
CA VAL A 88 16.81 5.55 11.04
C VAL A 88 16.68 6.17 9.66
N ARG A 89 17.80 6.33 8.95
CA ARG A 89 17.83 6.85 7.58
C ARG A 89 17.03 5.96 6.64
N LEU A 90 17.27 4.64 6.67
CA LEU A 90 16.51 3.68 5.88
C LEU A 90 15.01 3.79 6.15
N LYS A 91 14.59 3.86 7.42
CA LYS A 91 13.18 4.05 7.75
C LYS A 91 12.62 5.34 7.17
N ALA A 92 13.32 6.46 7.30
CA ALA A 92 12.88 7.74 6.77
C ALA A 92 12.74 7.71 5.24
N ASP A 93 13.71 7.13 4.53
CA ASP A 93 13.68 6.98 3.09
C ASP A 93 12.53 6.09 2.63
N VAL A 94 12.31 4.98 3.33
CA VAL A 94 11.22 4.05 3.00
C VAL A 94 9.85 4.70 3.22
N TYR A 95 9.65 5.43 4.32
CA TYR A 95 8.38 6.11 4.61
C TYR A 95 8.02 7.21 3.60
N LYS A 96 9.00 7.73 2.87
CA LYS A 96 8.76 8.64 1.74
C LYS A 96 7.94 7.98 0.62
N TYR A 97 8.12 6.67 0.43
CA TYR A 97 7.55 5.94 -0.71
C TYR A 97 6.46 4.95 -0.33
N MET A 98 6.49 4.40 0.89
CA MET A 98 5.65 3.27 1.31
C MET A 98 4.91 3.54 2.62
N PRO A 99 3.60 3.24 2.70
CA PRO A 99 2.81 3.40 3.94
C PRO A 99 3.05 2.21 4.89
N ILE A 100 4.26 2.07 5.43
CA ILE A 100 4.72 0.90 6.19
C ILE A 100 3.76 0.48 7.30
N ASN A 101 3.21 1.44 8.06
CA ASN A 101 2.24 1.13 9.12
C ASN A 101 0.95 0.49 8.59
N GLU A 102 0.47 0.92 7.43
CA GLU A 102 -0.69 0.32 6.77
C GLU A 102 -0.36 -1.09 6.28
N LEU A 103 0.84 -1.29 5.70
CA LEU A 103 1.28 -2.60 5.23
C LEU A 103 1.46 -3.61 6.37
N ILE A 104 1.94 -3.15 7.54
CA ILE A 104 2.03 -3.98 8.76
C ILE A 104 0.63 -4.36 9.24
N LYS A 105 -0.31 -3.41 9.33
CA LYS A 105 -1.71 -3.69 9.70
C LYS A 105 -2.36 -4.71 8.78
N LYS A 106 -2.10 -4.62 7.49
CA LYS A 106 -2.58 -5.59 6.48
C LYS A 106 -1.79 -6.91 6.49
N ARG A 107 -0.76 -7.05 7.32
CA ARG A 107 0.16 -8.20 7.38
C ARG A 107 0.91 -8.47 6.06
N TRP A 108 1.05 -7.48 5.23
CA TRP A 108 1.85 -7.57 4.00
C TRP A 108 3.34 -7.49 4.31
N ILE A 109 3.69 -6.78 5.39
CA ILE A 109 5.02 -6.68 5.98
C ILE A 109 4.91 -7.11 7.44
N LYS A 110 5.87 -7.89 7.95
CA LYS A 110 5.88 -8.36 9.33
C LYS A 110 6.37 -7.27 10.27
N GLU A 111 5.65 -7.10 11.38
CA GLU A 111 6.05 -6.21 12.46
C GLU A 111 7.25 -6.80 13.23
N GLY A 112 8.20 -5.93 13.64
CA GLY A 112 9.32 -6.30 14.49
C GLY A 112 10.47 -7.05 13.80
N GLU A 113 10.35 -7.40 12.52
CA GLU A 113 11.44 -7.95 11.73
C GLU A 113 12.37 -6.84 11.17
N ASP A 114 13.53 -7.25 10.66
CA ASP A 114 14.44 -6.35 9.97
C ASP A 114 13.76 -5.78 8.71
N LEU A 115 13.50 -4.47 8.70
CA LEU A 115 12.79 -3.78 7.63
C LEU A 115 13.51 -3.97 6.28
N ASP A 116 14.85 -3.94 6.24
CA ASP A 116 15.60 -4.20 5.00
C ASP A 116 15.28 -5.58 4.43
N LYS A 117 15.27 -6.60 5.28
CA LYS A 117 14.94 -7.98 4.87
C LYS A 117 13.51 -8.10 4.35
N GLU A 118 12.54 -7.47 5.04
CA GLU A 118 11.13 -7.51 4.62
C GLU A 118 10.91 -6.77 3.29
N LEU A 119 11.55 -5.63 3.07
CA LEU A 119 11.45 -4.89 1.81
C LEU A 119 12.09 -5.65 0.65
N ARG A 120 13.25 -6.29 0.88
CA ARG A 120 13.86 -7.16 -0.14
C ARG A 120 12.96 -8.32 -0.52
N ARG A 121 12.30 -8.93 0.46
CA ARG A 121 11.29 -9.97 0.21
C ARG A 121 10.12 -9.42 -0.60
N PHE A 122 9.58 -8.28 -0.20
CA PHE A 122 8.42 -7.65 -0.83
C PHE A 122 8.69 -7.29 -2.31
N TRP A 123 9.84 -6.70 -2.60
CA TRP A 123 10.23 -6.26 -3.94
C TRP A 123 11.04 -7.30 -4.73
N ASN A 124 11.26 -8.51 -4.18
CA ASN A 124 12.09 -9.57 -4.77
C ASN A 124 13.53 -9.12 -5.08
N ILE A 125 14.13 -8.28 -4.21
CA ILE A 125 15.50 -7.80 -4.35
C ILE A 125 16.48 -8.80 -3.76
N SER A 126 17.46 -9.24 -4.55
CA SER A 126 18.49 -10.21 -4.13
C SER A 126 19.40 -9.64 -3.04
N LYS A 127 19.88 -10.50 -2.13
CA LYS A 127 20.91 -10.13 -1.15
C LYS A 127 22.15 -9.61 -1.87
N GLY A 128 22.73 -8.52 -1.34
CA GLY A 128 23.95 -7.90 -1.89
C GLY A 128 23.70 -6.78 -2.92
N LYS A 129 22.48 -6.60 -3.42
CA LYS A 129 22.12 -5.39 -4.15
C LYS A 129 21.74 -4.27 -3.17
N GLU A 130 22.03 -3.03 -3.51
CA GLU A 130 21.55 -1.88 -2.74
C GLU A 130 20.01 -1.87 -2.70
N LEU A 131 19.44 -1.53 -1.55
CA LEU A 131 18.00 -1.31 -1.42
C LEU A 131 17.71 0.12 -1.88
N ASP A 132 17.54 0.28 -3.17
CA ASP A 132 17.14 1.54 -3.79
C ASP A 132 15.65 1.45 -4.16
N LEU A 133 14.84 2.35 -3.62
CA LEU A 133 13.41 2.49 -3.90
C LEU A 133 13.11 3.63 -4.89
N SER A 134 14.13 4.26 -5.47
CA SER A 134 13.97 5.36 -6.43
C SER A 134 13.22 4.92 -7.71
N PHE A 135 13.20 3.62 -8.01
CA PHE A 135 12.40 3.09 -9.11
C PHE A 135 10.91 3.42 -8.95
N LEU A 136 10.40 3.60 -7.73
CA LEU A 136 9.03 4.03 -7.50
C LEU A 136 8.75 5.44 -8.05
N GLU A 137 9.76 6.29 -8.16
CA GLU A 137 9.64 7.59 -8.84
C GLU A 137 9.59 7.42 -10.37
N THR A 138 10.38 6.48 -10.91
CA THR A 138 10.45 6.21 -12.35
C THR A 138 9.21 5.46 -12.86
N ASP A 139 8.72 4.50 -12.07
CA ASP A 139 7.52 3.74 -12.42
C ASP A 139 6.24 4.59 -12.32
N ARG A 140 6.24 5.67 -11.53
CA ARG A 140 5.15 6.67 -11.54
C ARG A 140 4.88 7.22 -12.93
N THR A 141 5.92 7.56 -13.70
CA THR A 141 5.76 8.07 -15.06
C THR A 141 5.17 7.02 -16.00
N ARG A 142 5.42 5.73 -15.80
CA ARG A 142 4.83 4.63 -16.58
C ARG A 142 3.34 4.45 -16.27
N LEU A 143 2.91 4.63 -15.02
CA LEU A 143 1.49 4.63 -14.64
C LEU A 143 0.76 5.88 -15.18
N GLU A 144 1.39 7.06 -15.12
CA GLU A 144 0.81 8.31 -15.65
C GLU A 144 0.52 8.24 -17.16
N TYR A 145 1.36 7.55 -17.93
CA TYR A 145 1.15 7.35 -19.37
C TYR A 145 0.01 6.38 -19.72
N ARG A 146 -0.41 5.54 -18.78
CA ARG A 146 -1.41 4.47 -19.00
C ARG A 146 -2.74 4.71 -18.29
N THR A 147 -2.74 5.57 -17.28
CA THR A 147 -3.96 6.00 -16.61
C THR A 147 -4.38 7.35 -17.21
N SER A 148 -5.63 7.44 -17.65
CA SER A 148 -6.21 8.69 -18.15
C SER A 148 -5.98 9.85 -17.17
N SER A 149 -5.93 11.08 -17.66
CA SER A 149 -5.75 12.36 -16.95
C SER A 149 -6.65 12.62 -15.72
N ALA A 150 -7.31 11.59 -15.22
CA ALA A 150 -8.31 11.60 -14.15
C ALA A 150 -7.73 11.59 -12.71
N PHE A 151 -6.43 11.36 -12.53
CA PHE A 151 -5.79 11.17 -11.23
C PHE A 151 -5.16 12.42 -10.61
N GLU A 152 -5.58 13.59 -11.03
CA GLU A 152 -5.04 14.84 -10.49
C GLU A 152 -5.46 15.03 -9.02
N ASN A 153 -4.49 15.13 -8.13
CA ASN A 153 -4.48 15.66 -6.76
C ASN A 153 -4.82 14.75 -5.56
N THR A 154 -5.43 13.59 -5.67
CA THR A 154 -5.74 12.74 -4.50
C THR A 154 -5.24 11.30 -4.58
N PHE A 155 -4.95 10.82 -5.78
CA PHE A 155 -4.48 9.46 -6.02
C PHE A 155 -3.01 9.29 -5.60
N ASN A 156 -2.72 8.22 -4.87
CA ASN A 156 -1.36 7.88 -4.48
C ASN A 156 -0.80 6.78 -5.39
N GLN A 157 -0.04 7.18 -6.40
CA GLN A 157 0.56 6.26 -7.37
C GLN A 157 1.51 5.25 -6.73
N ASN A 158 2.28 5.66 -5.71
CA ASN A 158 3.14 4.72 -4.99
C ASN A 158 2.32 3.61 -4.32
N ASN A 159 1.18 3.97 -3.72
CA ASN A 159 0.30 2.99 -3.09
C ASN A 159 -0.31 2.04 -4.13
N ALA A 160 -0.61 2.52 -5.33
CA ALA A 160 -1.08 1.64 -6.42
C ALA A 160 -0.01 0.65 -6.88
N LEU A 161 1.25 1.10 -7.03
CA LEU A 161 2.39 0.22 -7.34
C LEU A 161 2.64 -0.82 -6.24
N ILE A 162 2.56 -0.41 -4.99
CA ILE A 162 2.72 -1.30 -3.83
C ILE A 162 1.58 -2.33 -3.79
N TRP A 163 0.35 -1.89 -4.05
CA TRP A 163 -0.81 -2.77 -4.13
C TRP A 163 -0.63 -3.81 -5.25
N HIS A 164 -0.25 -3.37 -6.45
CA HIS A 164 0.06 -4.26 -7.57
C HIS A 164 1.19 -5.25 -7.24
N GLN A 165 2.28 -4.79 -6.61
CA GLN A 165 3.37 -5.67 -6.18
C GLN A 165 2.89 -6.73 -5.18
N MET A 166 2.00 -6.38 -4.26
CA MET A 166 1.42 -7.34 -3.33
C MET A 166 0.53 -8.35 -4.05
N ALA A 167 -0.31 -7.91 -4.98
CA ALA A 167 -1.12 -8.80 -5.82
C ALA A 167 -0.24 -9.78 -6.60
N LEU A 168 0.86 -9.27 -7.19
CA LEU A 168 1.84 -10.08 -7.90
C LEU A 168 2.53 -11.10 -6.97
N ASN A 169 2.94 -10.71 -5.77
CA ASN A 169 3.55 -11.60 -4.80
C ASN A 169 2.59 -12.71 -4.36
N PHE A 170 1.34 -12.36 -4.08
CA PHE A 170 0.34 -13.33 -3.65
C PHE A 170 -0.06 -14.27 -4.79
N SER A 171 -0.15 -13.80 -6.03
CA SER A 171 -0.47 -14.62 -7.19
C SER A 171 0.48 -15.82 -7.39
N LYS A 172 1.74 -15.72 -6.91
CA LYS A 172 2.71 -16.83 -6.94
C LYS A 172 2.31 -18.01 -6.05
N THR A 173 1.44 -17.79 -5.08
CA THR A 173 0.91 -18.86 -4.19
C THR A 173 -0.23 -19.64 -4.85
N ILE A 174 -0.82 -19.07 -5.90
CA ILE A 174 -1.97 -19.66 -6.59
C ILE A 174 -1.48 -20.49 -7.77
N LYS A 175 -1.79 -21.80 -7.74
CA LYS A 175 -1.50 -22.70 -8.85
C LYS A 175 -2.61 -22.60 -9.88
N ALA A 176 -2.24 -22.33 -11.14
CA ALA A 176 -3.14 -22.32 -12.29
C ALA A 176 -2.55 -23.20 -13.41
N LYS A 177 -3.40 -23.67 -14.32
CA LYS A 177 -2.95 -24.35 -15.54
C LYS A 177 -2.33 -23.36 -16.53
N PRO A 178 -1.66 -23.80 -17.60
CA PRO A 178 -1.23 -22.91 -18.67
C PRO A 178 -2.42 -22.12 -19.24
N PHE A 179 -2.20 -20.84 -19.49
CA PHE A 179 -3.26 -19.95 -19.97
C PHE A 179 -3.81 -20.34 -21.34
N GLN A 180 -5.13 -20.40 -21.45
CA GLN A 180 -5.88 -20.76 -22.64
C GLN A 180 -6.87 -19.67 -22.99
N LYS A 181 -6.48 -18.71 -23.85
CA LYS A 181 -7.28 -17.54 -24.20
C LYS A 181 -8.68 -17.89 -24.74
N LYS A 182 -8.78 -18.92 -25.59
CA LYS A 182 -10.09 -19.37 -26.15
C LYS A 182 -11.01 -19.91 -25.05
N ALA A 183 -10.47 -20.76 -24.18
CA ALA A 183 -11.24 -21.31 -23.08
C ALA A 183 -11.72 -20.21 -22.08
N LEU A 184 -10.91 -19.17 -21.85
CA LEU A 184 -11.37 -18.03 -21.08
C LEU A 184 -12.51 -17.28 -21.76
N ALA A 185 -12.42 -17.04 -23.07
CA ALA A 185 -13.48 -16.39 -23.83
C ALA A 185 -14.80 -17.20 -23.80
N GLU A 186 -14.71 -18.52 -23.90
CA GLU A 186 -15.87 -19.43 -23.77
C GLU A 186 -16.45 -19.36 -22.34
N LEU A 187 -15.60 -19.41 -21.31
CA LEU A 187 -16.03 -19.29 -19.92
C LEU A 187 -16.75 -17.96 -19.63
N MET A 188 -16.27 -16.86 -20.24
CA MET A 188 -16.90 -15.54 -20.07
C MET A 188 -18.28 -15.46 -20.72
N THR A 189 -18.57 -16.20 -21.79
CA THR A 189 -19.89 -16.19 -22.43
C THR A 189 -21.00 -16.58 -21.46
N ASP A 190 -20.68 -17.50 -20.54
CA ASP A 190 -21.63 -18.08 -19.59
C ASP A 190 -21.51 -17.51 -18.17
N VAL A 191 -20.74 -16.40 -17.98
CA VAL A 191 -20.47 -15.85 -16.63
C VAL A 191 -21.74 -15.50 -15.87
N HIS A 192 -22.79 -14.99 -16.54
CA HIS A 192 -24.06 -14.66 -15.94
C HIS A 192 -24.69 -15.87 -15.22
N SER A 193 -24.57 -17.07 -15.78
CA SER A 193 -25.12 -18.29 -15.19
C SER A 193 -24.47 -18.72 -13.88
N TYR A 194 -23.23 -18.27 -13.61
CA TYR A 194 -22.58 -18.47 -12.31
C TYR A 194 -23.08 -17.52 -11.24
N THR A 195 -23.60 -16.37 -11.64
CA THR A 195 -23.99 -15.30 -10.70
C THR A 195 -25.16 -15.72 -9.83
N ASN A 196 -26.12 -16.50 -10.35
CA ASN A 196 -27.35 -16.93 -9.66
C ASN A 196 -27.23 -18.31 -8.99
N LYS A 197 -26.08 -18.99 -9.12
CA LYS A 197 -25.89 -20.33 -8.54
C LYS A 197 -25.32 -20.26 -7.13
N GLU A 198 -25.79 -21.14 -6.26
CA GLU A 198 -25.19 -21.35 -4.95
C GLU A 198 -23.70 -21.73 -5.10
N GLY A 199 -22.82 -20.99 -4.42
CA GLY A 199 -21.38 -21.15 -4.56
C GLY A 199 -20.82 -20.74 -5.93
N GLY A 200 -21.59 -20.00 -6.74
CA GLY A 200 -21.22 -19.61 -8.10
C GLY A 200 -19.90 -18.87 -8.19
N ILE A 201 -19.61 -17.94 -7.28
CA ILE A 201 -18.32 -17.24 -7.18
C ILE A 201 -17.17 -18.24 -7.00
N LYS A 202 -17.29 -19.15 -6.03
CA LYS A 202 -16.27 -20.19 -5.79
C LYS A 202 -16.06 -21.06 -7.02
N ASN A 203 -17.14 -21.48 -7.67
CA ASN A 203 -17.08 -22.35 -8.85
C ASN A 203 -16.43 -21.62 -10.03
N PHE A 204 -16.82 -20.37 -10.31
CA PHE A 204 -16.22 -19.57 -11.37
C PHE A 204 -14.72 -19.32 -11.14
N LEU A 205 -14.32 -18.96 -9.91
CA LEU A 205 -12.90 -18.78 -9.56
C LEU A 205 -12.10 -20.09 -9.69
N ASN A 206 -12.72 -21.25 -9.51
CA ASN A 206 -12.10 -22.55 -9.78
C ASN A 206 -11.89 -22.79 -11.28
N GLU A 207 -12.88 -22.43 -12.11
CA GLU A 207 -12.75 -22.51 -13.56
C GLU A 207 -11.67 -21.54 -14.09
N LEU A 208 -11.56 -20.35 -13.53
CA LEU A 208 -10.49 -19.39 -13.91
C LEU A 208 -9.10 -20.03 -13.79
N VAL A 209 -8.80 -20.74 -12.71
CA VAL A 209 -7.49 -21.38 -12.56
C VAL A 209 -7.33 -22.58 -13.50
N GLN A 210 -8.40 -23.22 -13.95
CA GLN A 210 -8.34 -24.29 -14.97
C GLN A 210 -8.03 -23.72 -16.36
N VAL A 211 -8.53 -22.52 -16.68
CA VAL A 211 -8.20 -21.85 -17.96
C VAL A 211 -6.92 -21.02 -17.88
N GLY A 212 -6.24 -21.03 -16.73
CA GLY A 212 -4.92 -20.44 -16.54
C GLY A 212 -4.90 -18.98 -16.11
N VAL A 213 -6.01 -18.46 -15.57
CA VAL A 213 -6.08 -17.12 -14.97
C VAL A 213 -6.02 -17.24 -13.46
N LYS A 214 -5.16 -16.45 -12.81
CA LYS A 214 -5.06 -16.37 -11.36
C LYS A 214 -5.95 -15.24 -10.84
N PHE A 215 -6.66 -15.49 -9.76
CA PHE A 215 -7.50 -14.49 -9.10
C PHE A 215 -6.93 -14.16 -7.74
N VAL A 216 -6.83 -12.88 -7.40
CA VAL A 216 -6.36 -12.37 -6.10
C VAL A 216 -7.39 -11.39 -5.55
N PHE A 217 -7.74 -11.55 -4.28
CA PHE A 217 -8.61 -10.63 -3.57
C PHE A 217 -7.82 -10.01 -2.42
N LEU A 218 -7.63 -8.68 -2.44
CA LEU A 218 -6.87 -7.97 -1.42
C LEU A 218 -7.47 -6.59 -1.18
N SER A 219 -7.32 -6.07 0.05
CA SER A 219 -7.88 -4.76 0.38
C SER A 219 -7.11 -3.64 -0.35
N HIS A 220 -7.80 -2.56 -0.70
CA HIS A 220 -7.16 -1.38 -1.28
C HIS A 220 -6.23 -0.69 -0.27
N LEU A 221 -5.24 0.05 -0.75
CA LEU A 221 -4.44 0.97 0.06
C LEU A 221 -5.08 2.36 0.07
N SER A 222 -4.77 3.13 1.12
CA SER A 222 -5.27 4.50 1.27
C SER A 222 -4.99 5.32 0.01
N LYS A 223 -5.99 6.06 -0.47
CA LYS A 223 -5.91 6.96 -1.64
C LYS A 223 -5.56 6.25 -2.96
N THR A 224 -5.89 4.97 -3.13
CA THR A 224 -5.72 4.29 -4.42
C THR A 224 -6.97 4.28 -5.27
N TYR A 225 -8.16 4.29 -4.65
CA TYR A 225 -9.46 4.26 -5.32
C TYR A 225 -9.63 3.13 -6.36
N LEU A 226 -8.79 2.10 -6.26
CA LEU A 226 -8.79 0.96 -7.17
C LEU A 226 -9.95 0.01 -6.83
N ASP A 227 -10.62 -0.50 -7.84
CA ASP A 227 -11.62 -1.58 -7.70
C ASP A 227 -11.05 -2.91 -8.20
N GLY A 228 -10.25 -2.88 -9.26
CA GLY A 228 -9.57 -4.04 -9.82
C GLY A 228 -8.31 -3.70 -10.61
N ALA A 229 -7.65 -4.73 -11.08
CA ALA A 229 -6.58 -4.66 -12.07
C ALA A 229 -6.37 -6.00 -12.77
N ALA A 230 -6.10 -5.94 -14.09
CA ALA A 230 -5.63 -7.07 -14.88
C ALA A 230 -4.18 -6.85 -15.30
N PHE A 231 -3.33 -7.86 -15.13
CA PHE A 231 -1.91 -7.77 -15.50
C PHE A 231 -1.33 -9.16 -15.85
N LEU A 232 -0.17 -9.16 -16.51
CA LEU A 232 0.55 -10.38 -16.85
C LEU A 232 1.68 -10.62 -15.84
N SER A 233 1.64 -11.77 -15.16
CA SER A 233 2.79 -12.29 -14.40
C SER A 233 3.69 -13.17 -15.25
N ALA A 234 4.85 -13.57 -14.73
CA ALA A 234 5.73 -14.54 -15.40
C ALA A 234 5.05 -15.90 -15.64
N GLU A 235 4.02 -16.25 -14.86
CA GLU A 235 3.33 -17.54 -14.89
C GLU A 235 1.94 -17.46 -15.58
N GLY A 236 1.55 -16.31 -16.10
CA GLY A 236 0.27 -16.10 -16.77
C GLY A 236 -0.50 -14.88 -16.26
N PRO A 237 -1.71 -14.65 -16.80
CA PRO A 237 -2.54 -13.50 -16.44
C PRO A 237 -3.07 -13.61 -15.01
N VAL A 238 -3.21 -12.45 -14.40
CA VAL A 238 -3.72 -12.26 -13.04
C VAL A 238 -4.83 -11.21 -13.07
N VAL A 239 -5.93 -11.49 -12.40
CA VAL A 239 -6.94 -10.52 -12.01
C VAL A 239 -6.85 -10.30 -10.52
N ALA A 240 -6.78 -9.05 -10.09
CA ALA A 240 -6.78 -8.66 -8.68
C ALA A 240 -7.94 -7.70 -8.42
N LEU A 241 -8.77 -7.99 -7.41
CA LEU A 241 -9.88 -7.13 -6.99
C LEU A 241 -9.69 -6.63 -5.57
N THR A 242 -10.12 -5.39 -5.28
CA THR A 242 -9.94 -4.79 -3.96
C THR A 242 -11.07 -5.06 -2.98
N GLY A 243 -12.25 -5.41 -3.44
CA GLY A 243 -13.45 -5.51 -2.61
C GLY A 243 -13.81 -4.20 -1.90
N ARG A 244 -13.47 -3.06 -2.49
CA ARG A 244 -13.80 -1.71 -1.99
C ARG A 244 -15.30 -1.55 -1.82
N TYR A 245 -16.06 -2.05 -2.78
CA TYR A 245 -17.51 -2.20 -2.68
C TYR A 245 -17.82 -3.66 -2.45
N ASP A 246 -18.18 -4.01 -1.19
CA ASP A 246 -18.49 -5.37 -0.78
C ASP A 246 -19.92 -5.77 -1.20
N ARG A 247 -20.12 -5.90 -2.53
CA ARG A 247 -21.42 -6.21 -3.14
C ARG A 247 -21.25 -7.16 -4.32
N VAL A 248 -22.18 -8.08 -4.47
CA VAL A 248 -22.19 -9.10 -5.52
C VAL A 248 -22.23 -8.48 -6.93
N ASP A 249 -23.07 -7.45 -7.15
CA ASP A 249 -23.15 -6.75 -8.44
C ASP A 249 -21.83 -6.10 -8.86
N ASN A 250 -21.20 -5.37 -7.94
CA ASN A 250 -19.92 -4.73 -8.20
C ASN A 250 -18.81 -5.77 -8.44
N PHE A 251 -18.79 -6.84 -7.67
CA PHE A 251 -17.81 -7.92 -7.84
C PHE A 251 -17.87 -8.52 -9.25
N TRP A 252 -19.06 -8.93 -9.71
CA TRP A 252 -19.20 -9.56 -11.01
C TRP A 252 -18.89 -8.61 -12.16
N PHE A 253 -19.33 -7.35 -12.05
CA PHE A 253 -19.00 -6.35 -13.07
C PHE A 253 -17.49 -6.09 -13.16
N THR A 254 -16.84 -5.81 -12.02
CA THR A 254 -15.39 -5.57 -11.99
C THR A 254 -14.62 -6.80 -12.47
N LEU A 255 -15.03 -8.01 -12.05
CA LEU A 255 -14.38 -9.25 -12.52
C LEU A 255 -14.52 -9.43 -14.02
N ALA A 256 -15.72 -9.24 -14.59
CA ALA A 256 -15.95 -9.36 -16.03
C ALA A 256 -15.18 -8.31 -16.82
N HIS A 257 -15.07 -7.07 -16.31
CA HIS A 257 -14.30 -6.00 -16.89
C HIS A 257 -12.80 -6.34 -16.94
N GLU A 258 -12.20 -6.78 -15.83
CA GLU A 258 -10.79 -7.16 -15.78
C GLU A 258 -10.48 -8.39 -16.65
N LEU A 259 -11.39 -9.37 -16.72
CA LEU A 259 -11.27 -10.51 -17.62
C LEU A 259 -11.39 -10.08 -19.09
N SER A 260 -12.15 -9.03 -19.38
CA SER A 260 -12.24 -8.46 -20.73
C SER A 260 -10.91 -7.86 -21.15
N HIS A 261 -10.18 -7.17 -20.28
CA HIS A 261 -8.82 -6.74 -20.58
C HIS A 261 -7.90 -7.90 -20.92
N ILE A 262 -8.00 -9.03 -20.21
CA ILE A 262 -7.20 -10.23 -20.53
C ILE A 262 -7.57 -10.83 -21.88
N THR A 263 -8.86 -10.89 -22.21
CA THR A 263 -9.32 -11.49 -23.46
C THR A 263 -9.08 -10.63 -24.69
N LEU A 264 -9.24 -9.30 -24.56
CA LEU A 264 -9.19 -8.37 -25.67
C LEU A 264 -7.81 -7.73 -25.85
N HIS A 265 -7.17 -7.31 -24.75
CA HIS A 265 -6.04 -6.40 -24.81
C HIS A 265 -4.72 -7.01 -24.36
N LEU A 266 -4.72 -8.11 -23.57
CA LEU A 266 -3.47 -8.69 -23.07
C LEU A 266 -2.78 -9.48 -24.18
N THR A 267 -1.73 -8.91 -24.77
CA THR A 267 -0.88 -9.56 -25.78
C THR A 267 0.48 -9.91 -25.19
N LYS A 268 1.21 -10.85 -25.83
CA LYS A 268 2.57 -11.22 -25.40
C LYS A 268 3.56 -10.06 -25.44
N ASP A 269 3.31 -9.08 -26.29
CA ASP A 269 4.17 -7.90 -26.47
C ASP A 269 3.90 -6.82 -25.42
N GLU A 270 2.77 -6.90 -24.71
CA GLU A 270 2.39 -5.97 -23.65
C GLU A 270 2.65 -6.53 -22.24
N ARG A 271 3.77 -7.24 -22.04
CA ARG A 271 4.12 -7.88 -20.75
C ARG A 271 4.22 -6.89 -19.56
N GLU A 272 4.32 -5.62 -19.84
CA GLU A 272 4.34 -4.55 -18.82
C GLU A 272 3.01 -3.82 -18.71
N ALA A 273 1.96 -4.22 -19.43
CA ALA A 273 0.66 -3.59 -19.32
C ALA A 273 0.01 -3.96 -17.99
N ILE A 274 -0.25 -2.94 -17.18
CA ILE A 274 -1.06 -3.02 -15.99
C ILE A 274 -2.31 -2.20 -16.31
N PHE A 275 -3.44 -2.86 -16.47
CA PHE A 275 -4.73 -2.19 -16.56
C PHE A 275 -5.18 -1.95 -15.12
N ILE A 276 -5.28 -0.70 -14.74
CA ILE A 276 -5.72 -0.28 -13.42
C ILE A 276 -7.00 0.51 -13.61
N ASP A 277 -8.08 0.05 -13.02
CA ASP A 277 -9.39 0.67 -13.16
C ASP A 277 -9.71 1.59 -11.96
N ASP A 278 -10.09 2.84 -12.30
CA ASP A 278 -10.71 3.79 -11.37
C ASP A 278 -12.16 4.04 -11.81
N THR A 279 -13.08 3.37 -11.15
CA THR A 279 -14.51 3.47 -11.46
C THR A 279 -15.12 4.83 -11.13
N THR A 280 -14.38 5.76 -10.52
CA THR A 280 -14.92 7.09 -10.14
C THR A 280 -15.09 8.03 -11.31
N LYS A 281 -14.53 7.74 -12.51
CA LYS A 281 -14.63 8.59 -13.70
C LYS A 281 -14.85 7.76 -14.97
N LYS A 282 -15.63 8.32 -15.91
CA LYS A 282 -15.77 7.74 -17.25
C LYS A 282 -14.43 7.78 -17.97
N SER A 283 -13.85 6.61 -18.24
CA SER A 283 -12.64 6.50 -19.06
C SER A 283 -12.95 6.85 -20.51
N THR A 284 -12.01 7.53 -21.16
CA THR A 284 -12.07 7.86 -22.59
C THR A 284 -11.16 6.95 -23.43
N SER A 285 -10.45 6.02 -22.81
CA SER A 285 -9.59 5.06 -23.51
C SER A 285 -10.44 4.06 -24.31
N ALA A 286 -10.09 3.81 -25.56
CA ALA A 286 -10.78 2.82 -26.40
C ALA A 286 -10.76 1.42 -25.76
N LYS A 287 -9.65 1.02 -25.12
CA LYS A 287 -9.53 -0.28 -24.44
C LYS A 287 -10.48 -0.41 -23.25
N GLU A 288 -10.68 0.68 -22.51
CA GLU A 288 -11.61 0.72 -21.38
C GLU A 288 -13.06 0.61 -21.85
N LEU A 289 -13.40 1.32 -22.94
CA LEU A 289 -14.73 1.25 -23.53
C LEU A 289 -15.04 -0.17 -24.03
N GLU A 290 -14.09 -0.79 -24.74
CA GLU A 290 -14.23 -2.18 -25.22
C GLU A 290 -14.37 -3.18 -24.05
N ALA A 291 -13.61 -2.99 -22.96
CA ALA A 291 -13.70 -3.84 -21.77
C ALA A 291 -15.05 -3.67 -21.07
N ASN A 292 -15.55 -2.43 -20.95
CA ASN A 292 -16.88 -2.15 -20.39
C ASN A 292 -17.98 -2.78 -21.25
N GLU A 293 -17.98 -2.53 -22.57
CA GLU A 293 -18.97 -3.10 -23.49
C GLU A 293 -19.02 -4.65 -23.41
N ASN A 294 -17.85 -5.28 -23.31
CA ASN A 294 -17.81 -6.73 -23.19
C ASN A 294 -18.31 -7.21 -21.80
N ALA A 295 -17.97 -6.52 -20.72
CA ALA A 295 -18.48 -6.82 -19.39
C ALA A 295 -20.00 -6.66 -19.29
N GLU A 296 -20.54 -5.57 -19.85
CA GLU A 296 -21.98 -5.30 -19.95
C GLU A 296 -22.69 -6.40 -20.72
N LYS A 297 -22.14 -6.81 -21.86
CA LYS A 297 -22.71 -7.86 -22.69
C LYS A 297 -22.75 -9.22 -21.98
N VAL A 298 -21.66 -9.67 -21.36
CA VAL A 298 -21.61 -10.99 -20.70
C VAL A 298 -22.43 -11.05 -19.41
N LEU A 299 -22.76 -9.89 -18.84
CA LEU A 299 -23.67 -9.74 -17.70
C LEU A 299 -25.11 -9.36 -18.11
N LEU A 300 -25.47 -9.53 -19.38
CA LEU A 300 -26.81 -9.32 -19.93
C LEU A 300 -27.39 -7.91 -19.66
N GLN A 301 -26.52 -6.89 -19.49
CA GLN A 301 -27.00 -5.53 -19.21
C GLN A 301 -27.89 -4.95 -20.30
N PRO A 302 -27.62 -5.14 -21.62
CA PRO A 302 -28.55 -4.72 -22.66
C PRO A 302 -29.92 -5.34 -22.54
N ASP A 303 -29.99 -6.65 -22.23
CA ASP A 303 -31.27 -7.38 -22.08
C ASP A 303 -32.05 -6.89 -20.85
N ILE A 304 -31.34 -6.59 -19.74
CA ILE A 304 -31.94 -6.02 -18.54
C ILE A 304 -32.58 -4.65 -18.86
N LEU A 305 -31.82 -3.75 -19.51
CA LEU A 305 -32.31 -2.42 -19.82
C LEU A 305 -33.47 -2.48 -20.81
N GLU A 306 -33.37 -3.27 -21.88
CA GLU A 306 -34.45 -3.46 -22.84
C GLU A 306 -35.76 -3.93 -22.18
N HIS A 307 -35.65 -4.85 -21.21
CA HIS A 307 -36.82 -5.39 -20.49
C HIS A 307 -37.45 -4.34 -19.58
N PHE A 308 -36.67 -3.61 -18.78
CA PHE A 308 -37.19 -2.73 -17.73
C PHE A 308 -37.41 -1.28 -18.17
N GLU A 309 -36.71 -0.75 -19.18
CA GLU A 309 -36.95 0.60 -19.72
C GLU A 309 -38.32 0.70 -20.43
N ASN A 310 -38.77 -0.38 -21.03
CA ASN A 310 -40.06 -0.45 -21.70
C ASN A 310 -41.24 -0.76 -20.74
N ASP A 311 -40.93 -1.09 -19.47
CA ASP A 311 -41.96 -1.30 -18.47
C ASP A 311 -42.46 0.01 -17.88
N THR A 312 -43.59 0.50 -18.37
CA THR A 312 -44.21 1.76 -17.89
C THR A 312 -44.80 1.63 -16.47
N ASN A 313 -44.76 0.43 -15.88
CA ASN A 313 -45.25 0.17 -14.55
C ASN A 313 -44.09 0.24 -13.53
N TYR A 314 -44.48 0.30 -12.26
CA TYR A 314 -43.51 0.28 -11.16
C TYR A 314 -42.72 -1.03 -11.15
N ILE A 315 -41.36 -0.92 -11.05
CA ILE A 315 -40.50 -2.10 -10.96
C ILE A 315 -40.61 -2.69 -9.54
N THR A 316 -41.16 -3.88 -9.46
CA THR A 316 -41.34 -4.61 -8.19
C THR A 316 -40.28 -5.69 -8.00
N GLU A 317 -40.18 -6.21 -6.78
CA GLU A 317 -39.27 -7.32 -6.45
C GLU A 317 -39.59 -8.58 -7.25
N GLU A 318 -40.89 -8.88 -7.40
CA GLU A 318 -41.35 -10.05 -8.13
C GLU A 318 -40.88 -10.00 -9.58
N LYS A 319 -41.00 -8.86 -10.26
CA LYS A 319 -40.51 -8.67 -11.63
C LYS A 319 -39.01 -8.88 -11.74
N VAL A 320 -38.21 -8.37 -10.76
CA VAL A 320 -36.77 -8.57 -10.73
C VAL A 320 -36.43 -10.05 -10.54
N ILE A 321 -37.10 -10.75 -9.64
CA ILE A 321 -36.88 -12.19 -9.39
C ILE A 321 -37.27 -13.00 -10.65
N GLU A 322 -38.44 -12.73 -11.25
CA GLU A 322 -38.91 -13.43 -12.44
C GLU A 322 -37.94 -13.29 -13.62
N PHE A 323 -37.46 -12.08 -13.87
CA PHE A 323 -36.41 -11.83 -14.88
C PHE A 323 -35.10 -12.55 -14.53
N SER A 324 -34.68 -12.47 -13.28
CA SER A 324 -33.44 -13.10 -12.81
C SER A 324 -33.46 -14.61 -12.97
N ASP A 325 -34.56 -15.25 -12.66
CA ASP A 325 -34.76 -16.71 -12.81
C ASP A 325 -34.83 -17.10 -14.29
N GLU A 326 -35.51 -16.30 -15.15
CA GLU A 326 -35.61 -16.56 -16.59
C GLU A 326 -34.22 -16.47 -17.27
N LYS A 327 -33.40 -15.49 -16.89
CA LYS A 327 -32.10 -15.21 -17.51
C LYS A 327 -30.95 -15.89 -16.78
N ASP A 328 -31.14 -16.62 -15.71
CA ASP A 328 -30.10 -17.22 -14.86
C ASP A 328 -29.05 -16.20 -14.41
N ILE A 329 -29.51 -15.01 -13.95
CA ILE A 329 -28.67 -13.92 -13.48
C ILE A 329 -29.07 -13.49 -12.06
N HIS A 330 -28.07 -13.14 -11.21
CA HIS A 330 -28.35 -12.76 -9.82
C HIS A 330 -29.15 -11.45 -9.72
N PRO A 331 -30.19 -11.37 -8.88
CA PRO A 331 -31.02 -10.17 -8.72
C PRO A 331 -30.24 -8.92 -8.33
N SER A 332 -29.13 -9.04 -7.58
CA SER A 332 -28.25 -7.90 -7.25
C SER A 332 -27.72 -7.20 -8.48
N ILE A 333 -27.39 -7.93 -9.56
CA ILE A 333 -26.86 -7.36 -10.80
C ILE A 333 -27.94 -6.56 -11.50
N VAL A 334 -29.15 -7.12 -11.59
CA VAL A 334 -30.31 -6.43 -12.16
C VAL A 334 -30.59 -5.14 -11.40
N VAL A 335 -30.73 -5.21 -10.06
CA VAL A 335 -31.01 -4.02 -9.23
C VAL A 335 -29.88 -3.02 -9.27
N GLY A 336 -28.62 -3.47 -9.27
CA GLY A 336 -27.45 -2.61 -9.35
C GLY A 336 -27.43 -1.80 -10.65
N LEU A 337 -27.73 -2.44 -11.78
CA LEU A 337 -27.82 -1.80 -13.08
C LEU A 337 -29.00 -0.82 -13.16
N LEU A 338 -30.19 -1.22 -12.72
CA LEU A 338 -31.36 -0.35 -12.70
C LEU A 338 -31.14 0.90 -11.85
N ALA A 339 -30.47 0.76 -10.70
CA ALA A 339 -30.12 1.89 -9.84
C ALA A 339 -29.03 2.79 -10.47
N HIS A 340 -28.08 2.20 -11.19
CA HIS A 340 -27.04 2.97 -11.91
C HIS A 340 -27.65 3.83 -13.03
N ASN A 341 -28.68 3.32 -13.71
CA ASN A 341 -29.41 4.03 -14.76
C ASN A 341 -30.61 4.85 -14.24
N GLU A 342 -30.70 5.07 -12.94
CA GLU A 342 -31.73 5.89 -12.29
C GLU A 342 -33.18 5.38 -12.49
N LEU A 343 -33.35 4.13 -12.95
CA LEU A 343 -34.68 3.49 -13.11
C LEU A 343 -35.30 3.10 -11.77
N VAL A 344 -34.47 2.84 -10.78
CA VAL A 344 -34.87 2.65 -9.38
C VAL A 344 -33.96 3.43 -8.44
N SER A 345 -34.47 3.79 -7.25
CA SER A 345 -33.61 4.43 -6.24
C SER A 345 -32.61 3.46 -5.65
N TYR A 346 -31.41 3.91 -5.32
CA TYR A 346 -30.41 3.11 -4.57
C TYR A 346 -30.88 2.58 -3.22
N SER A 347 -31.92 3.17 -2.63
CA SER A 347 -32.56 2.71 -1.40
C SER A 347 -33.63 1.65 -1.64
N THR A 348 -34.08 1.47 -2.88
CA THR A 348 -35.09 0.50 -3.27
C THR A 348 -34.43 -0.90 -3.39
N LEU A 349 -35.19 -1.95 -3.09
CA LEU A 349 -34.77 -3.36 -3.25
C LEU A 349 -33.47 -3.69 -2.50
N HIS A 350 -33.30 -3.11 -1.31
CA HIS A 350 -32.08 -3.19 -0.50
C HIS A 350 -31.71 -4.62 -0.10
N ARG A 351 -32.67 -5.53 -0.02
CA ARG A 351 -32.44 -6.94 0.34
C ARG A 351 -31.59 -7.71 -0.68
N PHE A 352 -31.50 -7.24 -1.92
CA PHE A 352 -30.69 -7.87 -2.96
C PHE A 352 -29.20 -7.44 -2.91
N LYS A 353 -28.83 -6.52 -2.03
CA LYS A 353 -27.45 -6.08 -1.86
C LYS A 353 -26.70 -6.98 -0.90
N GLU A 354 -26.15 -8.06 -1.44
CA GLU A 354 -25.42 -9.06 -0.68
C GLU A 354 -23.92 -8.77 -0.62
N SER A 355 -23.30 -9.12 0.52
CA SER A 355 -21.84 -9.10 0.69
C SER A 355 -21.19 -10.23 -0.12
N VAL A 356 -20.06 -9.93 -0.73
CA VAL A 356 -19.30 -10.91 -1.53
C VAL A 356 -18.12 -11.50 -0.76
N ARG A 357 -17.60 -10.81 0.25
CA ARG A 357 -16.37 -11.20 0.96
C ARG A 357 -16.40 -12.62 1.50
N ASP A 358 -17.52 -13.00 2.11
CA ASP A 358 -17.68 -14.33 2.72
C ASP A 358 -17.83 -15.45 1.69
N GLN A 359 -18.20 -15.10 0.44
CA GLN A 359 -18.35 -16.05 -0.66
C GLN A 359 -17.01 -16.35 -1.36
N ILE A 360 -15.98 -15.49 -1.19
CA ILE A 360 -14.66 -15.69 -1.78
C ILE A 360 -13.85 -16.67 -0.92
N PRO A 361 -13.33 -17.77 -1.49
CA PRO A 361 -12.50 -18.72 -0.75
C PRO A 361 -11.22 -18.09 -0.19
N GLU A 362 -10.84 -18.46 1.05
CA GLU A 362 -9.68 -17.93 1.76
C GLU A 362 -8.35 -18.03 0.96
N ARG A 363 -8.21 -19.08 0.13
CA ARG A 363 -7.01 -19.26 -0.70
C ARG A 363 -6.76 -18.14 -1.72
N TYR A 364 -7.75 -17.30 -1.99
CA TYR A 364 -7.66 -16.16 -2.90
C TYR A 364 -7.52 -14.82 -2.17
N LYS A 365 -7.67 -14.80 -0.83
CA LYS A 365 -7.57 -13.61 0.00
C LYS A 365 -6.12 -13.39 0.44
N ALA A 366 -5.56 -12.25 0.08
CA ALA A 366 -4.16 -11.91 0.36
C ALA A 366 -3.94 -11.32 1.75
N ASP A 367 -4.97 -10.78 2.38
CA ASP A 367 -4.93 -10.15 3.69
C ASP A 367 -6.09 -10.59 4.59
N PRO A 368 -5.92 -10.52 5.91
CA PRO A 368 -6.96 -10.89 6.85
C PRO A 368 -8.04 -9.81 6.91
N TRP A 369 -9.15 -10.03 6.22
CA TRP A 369 -10.29 -9.11 6.12
C TRP A 369 -11.00 -8.81 7.44
N ASN A 370 -10.76 -9.62 8.49
CA ASN A 370 -11.36 -9.43 9.81
C ASN A 370 -10.73 -8.26 10.62
N LEU A 371 -9.76 -7.55 10.05
CA LEU A 371 -9.03 -6.46 10.72
C LEU A 371 -9.48 -5.07 10.25
N PHE A 372 -10.49 -4.97 9.38
CA PHE A 372 -10.94 -3.70 8.79
C PHE A 372 -12.45 -3.58 8.82
#